data_9f913add4f747994e13b1e8b58d097de
#
_entry.id   9f913add4f747994e13b1e8b58d097de
#
_cell.length_a   1.000
_cell.length_b   1.000
_cell.length_c   1.000
_cell.angle_alpha   90.00
_cell.angle_beta   90.00
_cell.angle_gamma   90.00
#
_symmetry.space_group_name_H-M   'P 1'
#
loop_
_entity.id
_entity.type
_entity.pdbx_description
1 polymer ?
#
loop_
_entity_poly.entity_id
_entity_poly.type
_entity_poly.pdbx_seq_one_letter_code
_entity_poly.pdbx_strand_id
1 'polypeptide(L)'
;MKSCPHSPTSAAWLRRDDSGSCSSSAFRGGVVAYATELKAQLLGVDSRLLAAHGPVYAPVAAAMAEGVRTRLGATIGVATTGVAGPDPADGLPPGTVHVAVSLADDTVVRTMALAGNRDEVRRLAVEQVLGLLLGRLREA
;
A
#
# COMPACT_ATOMS: atom_id res chain seq x y z
N MET A 1 29.00 -10.23 15.11
CA MET A 1 28.57 -9.81 13.75
C MET A 1 27.74 -10.92 13.13
N LYS A 2 26.43 -10.83 13.14
CA LYS A 2 25.57 -11.81 12.48
C LYS A 2 25.29 -11.32 11.07
N SER A 3 25.82 -12.02 10.07
CA SER A 3 25.54 -11.79 8.66
C SER A 3 24.08 -12.06 8.36
N CYS A 4 23.40 -11.08 7.77
CA CYS A 4 22.06 -11.26 7.21
C CYS A 4 22.15 -12.22 6.01
N PRO A 5 21.42 -13.35 5.98
CA PRO A 5 21.44 -14.22 4.82
C PRO A 5 20.75 -13.52 3.65
N HIS A 6 21.43 -13.48 2.52
CA HIS A 6 20.90 -12.98 1.27
C HIS A 6 19.85 -13.95 0.74
N SER A 7 18.60 -13.55 0.75
CA SER A 7 17.55 -14.20 -0.03
C SER A 7 17.20 -13.31 -1.22
N PRO A 8 17.36 -13.76 -2.47
CA PRO A 8 17.24 -12.87 -3.64
C PRO A 8 15.83 -12.77 -4.21
N THR A 9 14.80 -12.84 -3.41
CA THR A 9 13.44 -12.74 -3.91
C THR A 9 12.60 -11.85 -3.03
N SER A 10 12.12 -10.78 -3.63
CA SER A 10 11.14 -9.81 -3.14
C SER A 10 11.66 -8.76 -2.15
N ALA A 11 11.52 -7.54 -2.55
CA ALA A 11 11.75 -6.29 -1.81
C ALA A 11 13.13 -5.63 -1.96
N ALA A 12 13.55 -5.41 -3.19
CA ALA A 12 14.67 -4.50 -3.50
C ALA A 12 14.33 -3.01 -3.28
N TRP A 13 13.49 -2.71 -2.29
CA TRP A 13 12.93 -1.37 -2.07
C TRP A 13 13.56 -0.58 -0.96
N LEU A 14 14.23 -1.28 -0.06
CA LEU A 14 14.76 -0.64 1.14
C LEU A 14 16.24 -0.45 0.94
N ARG A 15 16.60 0.76 0.57
CA ARG A 15 18.02 1.20 0.60
C ARG A 15 18.52 1.01 2.02
N ARG A 16 19.70 0.46 2.15
CA ARG A 16 20.44 0.50 3.41
C ARG A 16 20.65 1.97 3.74
N ASP A 17 20.25 2.34 4.93
CA ASP A 17 20.81 3.54 5.52
C ASP A 17 22.25 3.24 5.95
N ASP A 18 23.07 4.24 5.98
CA ASP A 18 24.49 4.14 6.40
C ASP A 18 24.65 3.76 7.88
N SER A 19 23.55 3.61 8.61
CA SER A 19 23.53 3.21 10.03
C SER A 19 23.64 1.71 10.26
N GLY A 20 23.64 0.89 9.18
CA GLY A 20 23.72 -0.56 9.29
C GLY A 20 22.44 -1.23 9.81
N SER A 21 21.36 -0.48 9.95
CA SER A 21 20.04 -1.00 10.32
C SER A 21 19.47 -1.82 9.18
N CYS A 22 19.17 -3.09 9.44
CA CYS A 22 18.56 -3.96 8.46
C CYS A 22 17.03 -3.70 8.41
N SER A 23 16.51 -3.35 7.25
CA SER A 23 15.07 -3.15 7.05
C SER A 23 14.21 -4.35 7.45
N SER A 24 14.81 -5.55 7.52
CA SER A 24 14.15 -6.76 8.02
C SER A 24 13.73 -6.68 9.49
N SER A 25 14.31 -5.76 10.27
CA SER A 25 13.89 -5.53 11.67
C SER A 25 12.63 -4.68 11.78
N ALA A 26 12.32 -3.87 10.76
CA ALA A 26 11.19 -2.96 10.75
C ALA A 26 10.00 -3.47 9.90
N PHE A 27 10.28 -4.24 8.84
CA PHE A 27 9.26 -4.75 7.94
C PHE A 27 8.65 -6.05 8.48
N ARG A 28 7.36 -6.02 8.78
CA ARG A 28 6.65 -7.19 9.34
C ARG A 28 6.07 -8.11 8.28
N GLY A 29 5.69 -7.59 7.13
CA GLY A 29 5.08 -8.37 6.07
C GLY A 29 4.15 -7.56 5.20
N GLY A 30 3.51 -8.24 4.25
CA GLY A 30 2.56 -7.62 3.34
C GLY A 30 1.54 -8.62 2.82
N VAL A 31 0.46 -8.10 2.26
CA VAL A 31 -0.64 -8.85 1.66
C VAL A 31 -0.88 -8.35 0.25
N VAL A 32 -0.95 -9.26 -0.70
CA VAL A 32 -1.40 -8.97 -2.06
C VAL A 32 -2.85 -9.44 -2.20
N ALA A 33 -3.78 -8.49 -2.20
CA ALA A 33 -5.22 -8.73 -2.31
C ALA A 33 -5.71 -8.26 -3.69
N TYR A 34 -5.37 -9.00 -4.74
CA TYR A 34 -5.71 -8.63 -6.12
C TYR A 34 -7.21 -8.82 -6.40
N ALA A 35 -7.77 -9.97 -6.08
CA ALA A 35 -9.20 -10.21 -6.18
C ALA A 35 -9.96 -9.37 -5.16
N THR A 36 -11.10 -8.81 -5.57
CA THR A 36 -11.87 -7.86 -4.74
C THR A 36 -12.28 -8.47 -3.40
N GLU A 37 -12.74 -9.71 -3.40
CA GLU A 37 -13.17 -10.43 -2.19
C GLU A 37 -12.03 -10.66 -1.19
N LEU A 38 -10.79 -10.74 -1.66
CA LEU A 38 -9.63 -10.91 -0.78
C LEU A 38 -9.36 -9.66 0.07
N LYS A 39 -9.79 -8.49 -0.38
CA LYS A 39 -9.72 -7.28 0.43
C LYS A 39 -10.57 -7.40 1.69
N ALA A 40 -11.74 -8.02 1.57
CA ALA A 40 -12.58 -8.32 2.73
C ALA A 40 -12.02 -9.47 3.58
N GLN A 41 -11.66 -10.58 2.95
CA GLN A 41 -11.24 -11.80 3.65
C GLN A 41 -9.90 -11.64 4.37
N LEU A 42 -8.91 -11.03 3.72
CA LEU A 42 -7.56 -10.91 4.24
C LEU A 42 -7.33 -9.62 5.02
N LEU A 43 -7.98 -8.52 4.65
CA LEU A 43 -7.73 -7.20 5.23
C LEU A 43 -8.92 -6.64 6.03
N GLY A 44 -10.06 -7.32 6.02
CA GLY A 44 -11.23 -6.92 6.78
C GLY A 44 -11.95 -5.69 6.22
N VAL A 45 -11.78 -5.40 4.93
CA VAL A 45 -12.56 -4.35 4.26
C VAL A 45 -14.03 -4.75 4.25
N ASP A 46 -14.93 -3.81 4.56
CA ASP A 46 -16.38 -4.07 4.55
C ASP A 46 -16.86 -4.49 3.16
N SER A 47 -17.44 -5.67 3.07
CA SER A 47 -17.97 -6.21 1.82
C SER A 47 -19.06 -5.34 1.19
N ARG A 48 -19.81 -4.61 2.00
CA ARG A 48 -20.84 -3.65 1.52
C ARG A 48 -20.19 -2.45 0.84
N LEU A 49 -19.06 -1.99 1.37
CA LEU A 49 -18.28 -0.91 0.77
C LEU A 49 -17.73 -1.33 -0.60
N LEU A 50 -17.20 -2.54 -0.70
CA LEU A 50 -16.72 -3.11 -1.96
C LEU A 50 -17.84 -3.29 -2.98
N ALA A 51 -19.01 -3.77 -2.55
CA ALA A 51 -20.17 -3.95 -3.42
C ALA A 51 -20.73 -2.62 -3.95
N ALA A 52 -20.73 -1.57 -3.13
CA ALA A 52 -21.27 -0.27 -3.49
C ALA A 52 -20.33 0.55 -4.39
N HIS A 53 -19.00 0.49 -4.16
CA HIS A 53 -18.03 1.40 -4.77
C HIS A 53 -16.92 0.70 -5.56
N GLY A 54 -16.84 -0.63 -5.49
CA GLY A 54 -15.75 -1.38 -6.10
C GLY A 54 -14.43 -1.31 -5.30
N PRO A 55 -13.40 -2.01 -5.78
CA PRO A 55 -12.13 -2.11 -5.06
C PRO A 55 -11.24 -0.85 -5.13
N VAL A 56 -11.48 0.02 -6.11
CA VAL A 56 -10.69 1.25 -6.33
C VAL A 56 -11.48 2.44 -5.81
N TYR A 57 -11.35 2.66 -4.51
CA TYR A 57 -12.08 3.71 -3.80
C TYR A 57 -11.27 4.17 -2.59
N ALA A 58 -11.27 5.47 -2.31
CA ALA A 58 -10.45 6.03 -1.24
C ALA A 58 -10.71 5.40 0.15
N PRO A 59 -11.97 5.21 0.59
CA PRO A 59 -12.25 4.51 1.84
C PRO A 59 -11.78 3.04 1.85
N VAL A 60 -11.74 2.37 0.70
CA VAL A 60 -11.19 1.02 0.58
C VAL A 60 -9.68 1.03 0.84
N ALA A 61 -8.95 2.00 0.30
CA ALA A 61 -7.52 2.15 0.58
C ALA A 61 -7.25 2.37 2.07
N ALA A 62 -8.04 3.21 2.74
CA ALA A 62 -7.96 3.43 4.17
C ALA A 62 -8.17 2.12 4.95
N ALA A 63 -9.26 1.42 4.67
CA ALA A 63 -9.59 0.15 5.32
C ALA A 63 -8.52 -0.93 5.09
N MET A 64 -7.91 -0.97 3.90
CA MET A 64 -6.79 -1.87 3.60
C MET A 64 -5.56 -1.55 4.45
N ALA A 65 -5.19 -0.27 4.59
CA ALA A 65 -4.04 0.14 5.40
C ALA A 65 -4.26 -0.16 6.89
N GLU A 66 -5.45 0.11 7.42
CA GLU A 66 -5.84 -0.25 8.79
C GLU A 66 -5.85 -1.77 9.00
N GLY A 67 -6.43 -2.49 8.05
CA GLY A 67 -6.54 -3.94 8.10
C GLY A 67 -5.17 -4.64 8.13
N VAL A 68 -4.25 -4.26 7.25
CA VAL A 68 -2.91 -4.85 7.22
C VAL A 68 -2.13 -4.49 8.48
N ARG A 69 -2.22 -3.24 8.95
CA ARG A 69 -1.58 -2.80 10.20
C ARG A 69 -2.02 -3.66 11.38
N THR A 70 -3.32 -3.81 11.54
CA THR A 70 -3.92 -4.53 12.67
C THR A 70 -3.62 -6.03 12.59
N ARG A 71 -3.81 -6.65 11.44
CA ARG A 71 -3.66 -8.10 11.27
C ARG A 71 -2.22 -8.58 11.37
N LEU A 72 -1.27 -7.77 10.95
CA LEU A 72 0.15 -8.10 11.07
C LEU A 72 0.78 -7.57 12.37
N GLY A 73 0.00 -6.93 13.25
CA GLY A 73 0.49 -6.37 14.50
C GLY A 73 1.57 -5.31 14.27
N ALA A 74 1.42 -4.50 13.21
CA ALA A 74 2.37 -3.45 12.87
C ALA A 74 1.97 -2.12 13.50
N THR A 75 2.94 -1.23 13.67
CA THR A 75 2.70 0.15 14.11
C THR A 75 2.12 1.00 12.99
N ILE A 76 2.52 0.70 11.75
CA ILE A 76 2.12 1.44 10.55
C ILE A 76 1.65 0.44 9.49
N GLY A 77 0.55 0.76 8.84
CA GLY A 77 0.06 0.06 7.66
C GLY A 77 0.06 1.00 6.45
N VAL A 78 0.45 0.48 5.30
CA VAL A 78 0.34 1.22 4.03
C VAL A 78 -0.44 0.38 3.04
N ALA A 79 -1.21 1.04 2.16
CA ALA A 79 -1.96 0.35 1.13
C ALA A 79 -2.03 1.16 -0.16
N THR A 80 -2.18 0.44 -1.26
CA THR A 80 -2.47 1.01 -2.57
C THR A 80 -3.61 0.25 -3.21
N THR A 81 -4.51 0.94 -3.87
CA THR A 81 -5.51 0.36 -4.76
C THR A 81 -5.67 1.28 -5.96
N GLY A 82 -5.83 0.72 -7.16
CA GLY A 82 -5.89 1.56 -8.35
C GLY A 82 -6.07 0.78 -9.65
N VAL A 83 -6.22 1.55 -10.71
CA VAL A 83 -6.29 1.06 -12.09
C VAL A 83 -4.97 1.36 -12.79
N ALA A 84 -4.13 0.34 -12.94
CA ALA A 84 -2.82 0.53 -13.59
C ALA A 84 -2.93 0.66 -15.11
N GLY A 85 -3.99 0.16 -15.71
CA GLY A 85 -4.20 0.16 -17.14
C GLY A 85 -3.61 -1.08 -17.83
N PRO A 86 -3.63 -1.12 -19.19
CA PRO A 86 -4.00 -0.02 -20.11
C PRO A 86 -5.52 0.25 -20.18
N ASP A 87 -6.35 -0.72 -19.81
CA ASP A 87 -7.80 -0.59 -19.91
C ASP A 87 -8.40 0.04 -18.64
N PRO A 88 -9.51 0.78 -18.77
CA PRO A 88 -10.31 1.22 -17.63
C PRO A 88 -10.85 0.01 -16.84
N ALA A 89 -11.09 0.20 -15.56
CA ALA A 89 -11.73 -0.80 -14.71
C ALA A 89 -12.73 -0.14 -13.76
N ASP A 90 -13.85 -0.81 -13.52
CA ASP A 90 -14.92 -0.34 -12.61
C ASP A 90 -15.42 1.09 -12.91
N GLY A 91 -15.43 1.48 -14.20
CA GLY A 91 -15.81 2.82 -14.64
C GLY A 91 -14.77 3.90 -14.39
N LEU A 92 -13.56 3.53 -13.97
CA LEU A 92 -12.47 4.46 -13.68
C LEU A 92 -11.38 4.39 -14.75
N PRO A 93 -10.81 5.54 -15.15
CA PRO A 93 -9.73 5.56 -16.14
C PRO A 93 -8.43 4.98 -15.58
N PRO A 94 -7.52 4.48 -16.46
CA PRO A 94 -6.18 4.09 -16.06
C PRO A 94 -5.45 5.24 -15.37
N GLY A 95 -4.66 4.92 -14.34
CA GLY A 95 -3.94 5.91 -13.55
C GLY A 95 -4.70 6.40 -12.31
N THR A 96 -5.97 6.05 -12.15
CA THR A 96 -6.71 6.31 -10.90
C THR A 96 -6.11 5.46 -9.79
N VAL A 97 -5.50 6.10 -8.79
CA VAL A 97 -4.81 5.43 -7.68
C VAL A 97 -5.14 6.11 -6.36
N HIS A 98 -5.44 5.28 -5.36
CA HIS A 98 -5.55 5.70 -3.97
C HIS A 98 -4.43 5.06 -3.16
N VAL A 99 -3.71 5.85 -2.39
CA VAL A 99 -2.69 5.38 -1.46
C VAL A 99 -3.08 5.79 -0.06
N ALA A 100 -2.83 4.94 0.92
CA ALA A 100 -3.17 5.18 2.31
C ALA A 100 -2.03 4.82 3.25
N VAL A 101 -1.91 5.59 4.32
CA VAL A 101 -1.02 5.33 5.46
C VAL A 101 -1.86 5.38 6.74
N SER A 102 -1.83 4.30 7.50
CA SER A 102 -2.53 4.16 8.77
C SER A 102 -1.55 4.07 9.93
N LEU A 103 -1.71 4.96 10.90
CA LEU A 103 -1.12 4.89 12.24
C LEU A 103 -2.22 4.54 13.25
N ALA A 104 -1.85 4.39 14.52
CA ALA A 104 -2.81 3.98 15.56
C ALA A 104 -4.02 4.92 15.66
N ASP A 105 -3.79 6.22 15.55
CA ASP A 105 -4.79 7.26 15.82
C ASP A 105 -5.26 7.99 14.55
N ASP A 106 -4.68 7.69 13.39
CA ASP A 106 -4.98 8.44 12.18
C ASP A 106 -4.69 7.62 10.91
N THR A 107 -5.54 7.79 9.92
CA THR A 107 -5.36 7.20 8.59
C THR A 107 -5.53 8.29 7.53
N VAL A 108 -4.50 8.47 6.72
CA VAL A 108 -4.48 9.46 5.64
C VAL A 108 -4.53 8.77 4.29
N VAL A 109 -5.36 9.28 3.41
CA VAL A 109 -5.50 8.80 2.02
C VAL A 109 -5.15 9.91 1.05
N ARG A 110 -4.44 9.56 -0.01
CA ARG A 110 -4.21 10.46 -1.16
C ARG A 110 -4.77 9.80 -2.42
N THR A 111 -5.57 10.57 -3.15
CA THR A 111 -6.13 10.17 -4.44
C THR A 111 -5.40 10.88 -5.57
N MET A 112 -5.06 10.14 -6.62
CA MET A 112 -4.26 10.68 -7.72
C MET A 112 -4.75 10.15 -9.07
N ALA A 113 -4.50 10.94 -10.11
CA ALA A 113 -4.58 10.52 -11.51
C ALA A 113 -3.15 10.50 -12.05
N LEU A 114 -2.56 9.32 -12.16
CA LEU A 114 -1.19 9.12 -12.60
C LEU A 114 -1.14 8.91 -14.12
N ALA A 115 -0.22 9.57 -14.79
CA ALA A 115 0.01 9.41 -16.21
C ALA A 115 1.03 8.30 -16.48
N GLY A 116 0.92 7.69 -17.67
CA GLY A 116 1.87 6.69 -18.13
C GLY A 116 1.25 5.32 -18.38
N ASN A 117 2.10 4.39 -18.77
CA ASN A 117 1.73 2.99 -18.97
C ASN A 117 1.59 2.26 -17.61
N ARG A 118 1.22 0.98 -17.66
CA ARG A 118 1.02 0.15 -16.48
C ARG A 118 2.22 0.15 -15.52
N ASP A 119 3.43 0.01 -16.04
CA ASP A 119 4.64 -0.06 -15.22
C ASP A 119 4.97 1.30 -14.61
N GLU A 120 4.76 2.37 -15.35
CA GLU A 120 4.93 3.74 -14.84
C GLU A 120 3.93 4.07 -13.74
N VAL A 121 2.65 3.73 -13.92
CA VAL A 121 1.60 3.93 -12.91
C VAL A 121 1.94 3.16 -11.62
N ARG A 122 2.38 1.91 -11.76
CA ARG A 122 2.78 1.09 -10.60
C ARG A 122 3.98 1.68 -9.87
N ARG A 123 5.01 2.11 -10.59
CA ARG A 123 6.19 2.75 -10.02
C ARG A 123 5.83 4.05 -9.29
N LEU A 124 5.04 4.90 -9.93
CA LEU A 124 4.59 6.15 -9.33
C LEU A 124 3.71 5.94 -8.09
N ALA A 125 2.83 4.94 -8.10
CA ALA A 125 2.02 4.59 -6.93
C ALA A 125 2.90 4.25 -5.71
N VAL A 126 3.97 3.50 -5.93
CA VAL A 126 4.96 3.19 -4.88
C VAL A 126 5.66 4.44 -4.37
N GLU A 127 6.15 5.28 -5.25
CA GLU A 127 6.80 6.54 -4.87
C GLU A 127 5.85 7.42 -4.05
N GLN A 128 4.59 7.48 -4.44
CA GLN A 128 3.58 8.28 -3.75
C GLN A 128 3.25 7.74 -2.34
N VAL A 129 3.10 6.43 -2.19
CA VAL A 129 2.79 5.86 -0.87
C VAL A 129 3.98 5.99 0.07
N LEU A 130 5.20 5.79 -0.42
CA LEU A 130 6.41 5.96 0.38
C LEU A 130 6.66 7.44 0.74
N GLY A 131 6.37 8.36 -0.17
CA GLY A 131 6.42 9.79 0.10
C GLY A 131 5.41 10.22 1.16
N LEU A 132 4.19 9.70 1.09
CA LEU A 132 3.16 9.93 2.09
C LEU A 132 3.57 9.38 3.46
N LEU A 133 4.10 8.16 3.49
CA LEU A 133 4.63 7.54 4.71
C LEU A 133 5.74 8.38 5.34
N LEU A 134 6.71 8.79 4.54
CA LEU A 134 7.83 9.61 5.02
C LEU A 134 7.36 10.94 5.59
N GLY A 135 6.39 11.60 4.96
CA GLY A 135 5.75 12.81 5.48
C GLY A 135 5.12 12.57 6.85
N ARG A 136 4.36 11.50 7.00
CA ARG A 136 3.73 11.15 8.27
C ARG A 136 4.73 10.85 9.40
N LEU A 137 5.81 10.18 9.07
CA LEU A 137 6.87 9.88 10.05
C LEU A 137 7.60 11.14 10.55
N ARG A 138 7.70 12.17 9.71
CA ARG A 138 8.32 13.46 10.09
C ARG A 138 7.40 14.33 10.95
N GLU A 139 6.11 14.15 10.84
CA GLU A 139 5.10 14.86 11.63
C GLU A 139 4.83 14.21 13.00
N ALA A 140 5.21 12.95 13.13
CA ALA A 140 4.96 12.15 14.34
C ALA A 140 5.94 12.48 15.48
#